data_5972448473709101853b5e1317b9ebe9
#
_entry.id   5972448473709101853b5e1317b9ebe9
#
_cell.length_a   1.000
_cell.length_b   1.000
_cell.length_c   1.000
_cell.angle_alpha   90.00
_cell.angle_beta   90.00
_cell.angle_gamma   90.00
#
_symmetry.space_group_name_H-M   'P 1'
#
loop_
_entity.id
_entity.type
_entity.pdbx_description
1 polymer ?
#
loop_
_entity_poly.entity_id
_entity_poly.type
_entity_poly.pdbx_seq_one_letter_code
_entity_poly.pdbx_strand_id
1 'polypeptide(L)'
;MQKVIISDTSCLILREKIGALYLLQQLFGRIVITPEIANEFITELPVWFSIESPENMTYQRILEASLDRGEASAIAYAIEHPGCLLIIDDFKGRKYAEQLGVMITGTLGVLIEAKLSGHIASVKPLLEKIKQTNFRLTDALEQSVLEKSGES
;
A
#
# COMPACT_ATOMS: atom_id res chain seq x y z
N MET A 1 -2.66 -20.76 5.59
CA MET A 1 -3.48 -19.82 4.77
C MET A 1 -2.68 -18.59 4.43
N GLN A 2 -2.73 -18.18 3.18
CA GLN A 2 -2.08 -16.94 2.80
C GLN A 2 -2.84 -15.75 3.36
N LYS A 3 -2.08 -14.76 3.84
CA LYS A 3 -2.66 -13.51 4.30
C LYS A 3 -3.24 -12.74 3.10
N VAL A 4 -4.41 -12.15 3.28
CA VAL A 4 -4.98 -11.27 2.26
C VAL A 4 -4.25 -9.94 2.31
N ILE A 5 -3.72 -9.51 1.17
CA ILE A 5 -2.99 -8.25 1.04
C ILE A 5 -3.82 -7.32 0.16
N ILE A 6 -4.20 -6.18 0.70
CA ILE A 6 -5.03 -5.19 0.02
C ILE A 6 -4.20 -3.93 -0.19
N SER A 7 -4.29 -3.31 -1.35
CA SER A 7 -3.63 -2.02 -1.56
C SER A 7 -4.64 -0.96 -1.95
N ASP A 8 -4.45 0.25 -1.42
CA ASP A 8 -5.11 1.44 -1.95
C ASP A 8 -4.26 2.00 -3.11
N THR A 9 -4.42 3.29 -3.42
CA THR A 9 -3.67 3.92 -4.50
C THR A 9 -2.16 4.00 -4.24
N SER A 10 -1.68 3.61 -3.05
CA SER A 10 -0.24 3.61 -2.74
C SER A 10 0.55 2.75 -3.73
N CYS A 11 -0.05 1.68 -4.27
CA CYS A 11 0.64 0.85 -5.25
C CYS A 11 0.94 1.61 -6.54
N LEU A 12 0.19 2.70 -6.81
CA LEU A 12 0.46 3.54 -7.99
C LEU A 12 1.78 4.29 -7.83
N ILE A 13 2.14 4.66 -6.61
CA ILE A 13 3.43 5.30 -6.34
C ILE A 13 4.56 4.34 -6.70
N LEU A 14 4.43 3.09 -6.27
CA LEU A 14 5.44 2.07 -6.58
C LEU A 14 5.59 1.85 -8.08
N ARG A 15 4.48 1.85 -8.81
CA ARG A 15 4.49 1.61 -10.24
C ARG A 15 4.93 2.82 -11.05
N GLU A 16 4.20 3.95 -10.85
CA GLU A 16 4.30 5.11 -11.74
C GLU A 16 5.55 5.93 -11.47
N LYS A 17 5.96 6.00 -10.21
CA LYS A 17 6.97 6.96 -9.79
C LYS A 17 8.34 6.36 -9.57
N ILE A 18 8.42 5.12 -9.12
CA ILE A 18 9.73 4.51 -8.82
C ILE A 18 9.96 3.16 -9.52
N GLY A 19 9.00 2.69 -10.31
CA GLY A 19 9.19 1.47 -11.09
C GLY A 19 9.39 0.21 -10.26
N ALA A 20 8.82 0.15 -9.07
CA ALA A 20 9.07 -0.93 -8.12
C ALA A 20 7.82 -1.75 -7.79
N LEU A 21 6.81 -1.73 -8.65
CA LEU A 21 5.58 -2.49 -8.42
C LEU A 21 5.84 -3.98 -8.27
N TYR A 22 6.85 -4.50 -8.98
CA TYR A 22 7.21 -5.92 -8.92
C TYR A 22 7.54 -6.40 -7.51
N LEU A 23 7.93 -5.49 -6.61
CA LEU A 23 8.23 -5.86 -5.23
C LEU A 23 7.01 -6.40 -4.49
N LEU A 24 5.82 -5.91 -4.84
CA LEU A 24 4.59 -6.41 -4.23
C LEU A 24 4.37 -7.88 -4.57
N GLN A 25 4.62 -8.25 -5.82
CA GLN A 25 4.50 -9.65 -6.23
C GLN A 25 5.53 -10.52 -5.52
N GLN A 26 6.77 -10.06 -5.45
CA GLN A 26 7.85 -10.82 -4.82
C GLN A 26 7.61 -11.03 -3.33
N LEU A 27 7.07 -10.01 -2.65
CA LEU A 27 6.83 -10.10 -1.21
C LEU A 27 5.56 -10.85 -0.87
N PHE A 28 4.48 -10.65 -1.63
CA PHE A 28 3.14 -11.06 -1.23
C PHE A 28 2.47 -12.01 -2.20
N GLY A 29 2.96 -12.11 -3.43
CA GLY A 29 2.39 -12.94 -4.47
C GLY A 29 1.17 -12.32 -5.13
N ARG A 30 0.07 -12.19 -4.41
CA ARG A 30 -1.18 -11.64 -4.93
C ARG A 30 -1.59 -10.40 -4.14
N ILE A 31 -2.08 -9.41 -4.85
CA ILE A 31 -2.57 -8.17 -4.26
C ILE A 31 -4.03 -7.98 -4.65
N VAL A 32 -4.87 -7.63 -3.67
CA VAL A 32 -6.27 -7.30 -3.90
C VAL A 32 -6.39 -5.79 -4.00
N ILE A 33 -7.11 -5.32 -5.01
CA ILE A 33 -7.54 -3.92 -5.13
C ILE A 33 -9.03 -3.90 -5.40
N THR A 34 -9.68 -2.81 -5.06
CA THR A 34 -11.11 -2.64 -5.31
C THR A 34 -11.33 -2.10 -6.73
N PRO A 35 -12.56 -2.19 -7.27
CA PRO A 35 -12.85 -1.57 -8.56
C PRO A 35 -12.56 -0.07 -8.58
N GLU A 36 -12.81 0.62 -7.48
CA GLU A 36 -12.51 2.05 -7.36
C GLU A 36 -11.03 2.34 -7.55
N ILE A 37 -10.18 1.51 -6.95
CA ILE A 37 -8.72 1.64 -7.11
C ILE A 37 -8.29 1.23 -8.51
N ALA A 38 -8.87 0.14 -9.05
CA ALA A 38 -8.53 -0.35 -10.39
C ALA A 38 -8.78 0.71 -11.45
N ASN A 39 -9.83 1.52 -11.28
CA ASN A 39 -10.17 2.58 -12.25
C ASN A 39 -9.12 3.69 -12.29
N GLU A 40 -8.24 3.77 -11.32
CA GLU A 40 -7.15 4.74 -11.30
C GLU A 40 -5.94 4.31 -12.12
N PHE A 41 -5.88 3.04 -12.51
CA PHE A 41 -4.81 2.55 -13.38
C PHE A 41 -5.08 2.91 -14.82
N ILE A 42 -4.10 3.52 -15.49
CA ILE A 42 -4.21 3.94 -16.89
C ILE A 42 -3.90 2.77 -17.82
N THR A 43 -3.06 1.85 -17.39
CA THR A 43 -2.60 0.72 -18.19
C THR A 43 -3.18 -0.57 -17.66
N GLU A 44 -2.99 -1.66 -18.42
CA GLU A 44 -3.46 -2.98 -18.06
C GLU A 44 -2.85 -3.44 -16.72
N LEU A 45 -3.70 -4.05 -15.88
CA LEU A 45 -3.27 -4.57 -14.59
C LEU A 45 -2.45 -5.84 -14.75
N PRO A 46 -1.40 -6.03 -13.94
CA PRO A 46 -0.71 -7.32 -13.88
C PRO A 46 -1.66 -8.44 -13.49
N VAL A 47 -1.39 -9.65 -13.98
CA VAL A 47 -2.27 -10.81 -13.74
C VAL A 47 -2.32 -11.22 -12.26
N TRP A 48 -1.35 -10.82 -11.46
CA TRP A 48 -1.31 -11.14 -10.04
C TRP A 48 -2.12 -10.18 -9.17
N PHE A 49 -2.75 -9.16 -9.76
CA PHE A 49 -3.77 -8.38 -9.08
C PHE A 49 -5.12 -9.07 -9.16
N SER A 50 -5.88 -8.98 -8.08
CA SER A 50 -7.25 -9.46 -8.00
C SER A 50 -8.15 -8.28 -7.69
N ILE A 51 -9.25 -8.11 -8.45
CA ILE A 51 -10.20 -7.03 -8.24
C ILE A 51 -11.37 -7.58 -7.44
N GLU A 52 -11.56 -7.09 -6.21
CA GLU A 52 -12.58 -7.56 -5.29
C GLU A 52 -13.33 -6.38 -4.67
N SER A 53 -14.63 -6.55 -4.46
CA SER A 53 -15.47 -5.53 -3.80
C SER A 53 -15.85 -5.99 -2.41
N PRO A 54 -16.10 -5.04 -1.46
CA PRO A 54 -16.70 -5.41 -0.20
C PRO A 54 -18.08 -6.03 -0.46
N GLU A 55 -18.45 -7.03 0.34
CA GLU A 55 -19.78 -7.63 0.25
C GLU A 55 -20.85 -6.68 0.78
N ASN A 56 -20.54 -5.98 1.89
CA ASN A 56 -21.45 -5.03 2.52
C ASN A 56 -20.94 -3.62 2.29
N MET A 57 -21.68 -2.84 1.50
CA MET A 57 -21.29 -1.48 1.15
C MET A 57 -21.51 -0.46 2.27
N THR A 58 -22.10 -0.87 3.39
CA THR A 58 -22.42 0.05 4.48
C THR A 58 -21.16 0.73 5.03
N TYR A 59 -20.12 -0.04 5.28
CA TYR A 59 -18.88 0.52 5.81
C TYR A 59 -18.24 1.51 4.83
N GLN A 60 -18.25 1.15 3.56
CA GLN A 60 -17.69 2.04 2.53
C GLN A 60 -18.43 3.37 2.48
N ARG A 61 -19.76 3.32 2.51
CA ARG A 61 -20.56 4.54 2.48
C ARG A 61 -20.31 5.44 3.70
N ILE A 62 -20.16 4.85 4.86
CA ILE A 62 -19.83 5.60 6.08
C ILE A 62 -18.47 6.25 5.94
N LEU A 63 -17.47 5.50 5.47
CA LEU A 63 -16.10 5.98 5.33
C LEU A 63 -15.98 7.05 4.24
N GLU A 64 -16.81 6.99 3.21
CA GLU A 64 -16.81 8.00 2.14
C GLU A 64 -17.18 9.40 2.63
N ALA A 65 -17.77 9.51 3.81
CA ALA A 65 -18.03 10.81 4.40
C ALA A 65 -16.75 11.55 4.82
N SER A 66 -15.66 10.80 5.03
CA SER A 66 -14.39 11.36 5.52
C SER A 66 -13.19 11.07 4.62
N LEU A 67 -13.29 10.03 3.79
CA LEU A 67 -12.19 9.57 2.95
C LEU A 67 -12.62 9.56 1.49
N ASP A 68 -11.66 9.55 0.57
CA ASP A 68 -12.02 9.38 -0.84
C ASP A 68 -12.54 7.96 -1.08
N ARG A 69 -13.14 7.74 -2.25
CA ARG A 69 -13.81 6.47 -2.55
C ARG A 69 -12.84 5.29 -2.58
N GLY A 70 -11.64 5.51 -3.13
CA GLY A 70 -10.64 4.45 -3.21
C GLY A 70 -10.22 3.98 -1.83
N GLU A 71 -9.86 4.91 -0.96
CA GLU A 71 -9.45 4.59 0.41
C GLU A 71 -10.59 3.94 1.19
N ALA A 72 -11.79 4.51 1.08
CA ALA A 72 -12.96 3.97 1.77
C ALA A 72 -13.24 2.54 1.34
N SER A 73 -13.16 2.26 0.04
CA SER A 73 -13.41 0.91 -0.48
C SER A 73 -12.37 -0.09 0.01
N ALA A 74 -11.10 0.30 0.05
CA ALA A 74 -10.01 -0.58 0.50
C ALA A 74 -10.17 -0.91 1.98
N ILE A 75 -10.48 0.09 2.82
CA ILE A 75 -10.68 -0.13 4.25
C ILE A 75 -11.92 -0.99 4.50
N ALA A 76 -13.02 -0.73 3.77
CA ALA A 76 -14.24 -1.52 3.92
C ALA A 76 -13.97 -3.00 3.59
N TYR A 77 -13.23 -3.27 2.52
CA TYR A 77 -12.84 -4.63 2.18
C TYR A 77 -11.98 -5.25 3.28
N ALA A 78 -11.03 -4.48 3.81
CA ALA A 78 -10.14 -4.95 4.88
C ALA A 78 -10.88 -5.33 6.15
N ILE A 79 -11.93 -4.58 6.50
CA ILE A 79 -12.75 -4.88 7.68
C ILE A 79 -13.38 -6.26 7.57
N GLU A 80 -13.75 -6.67 6.36
CA GLU A 80 -14.38 -7.98 6.12
C GLU A 80 -13.38 -9.13 6.12
N HIS A 81 -12.08 -8.84 6.16
CA HIS A 81 -11.03 -9.86 6.10
C HIS A 81 -10.06 -9.71 7.28
N PRO A 82 -10.50 -10.12 8.50
CA PRO A 82 -9.63 -10.02 9.67
C PRO A 82 -8.28 -10.70 9.45
N GLY A 83 -7.23 -10.06 9.92
CA GLY A 83 -5.88 -10.57 9.73
C GLY A 83 -5.23 -10.15 8.42
N CYS A 84 -5.93 -9.39 7.57
CA CYS A 84 -5.35 -8.87 6.33
C CYS A 84 -4.30 -7.80 6.60
N LEU A 85 -3.52 -7.48 5.57
CA LEU A 85 -2.60 -6.34 5.58
C LEU A 85 -3.06 -5.34 4.53
N LEU A 86 -3.22 -4.09 4.92
CA LEU A 86 -3.61 -3.01 4.00
C LEU A 86 -2.41 -2.11 3.74
N ILE A 87 -2.08 -1.91 2.47
CA ILE A 87 -1.03 -1.00 2.05
C ILE A 87 -1.68 0.35 1.78
N ILE A 88 -1.37 1.35 2.59
CA ILE A 88 -1.99 2.66 2.53
C ILE A 88 -1.02 3.72 3.02
N ASP A 89 -0.84 4.80 2.26
CA ASP A 89 0.08 5.88 2.61
C ASP A 89 -0.61 7.09 3.22
N ASP A 90 -1.86 7.37 2.82
CA ASP A 90 -2.55 8.56 3.29
C ASP A 90 -2.72 8.56 4.81
N PHE A 91 -2.31 9.65 5.46
CA PHE A 91 -2.34 9.75 6.91
C PHE A 91 -3.74 9.55 7.49
N LYS A 92 -4.74 10.19 6.90
CA LYS A 92 -6.11 10.11 7.40
C LYS A 92 -6.67 8.69 7.23
N GLY A 93 -6.41 8.07 6.09
CA GLY A 93 -6.82 6.69 5.84
C GLY A 93 -6.16 5.73 6.81
N ARG A 94 -4.85 5.90 7.05
CA ARG A 94 -4.11 5.07 8.00
C ARG A 94 -4.71 5.16 9.40
N LYS A 95 -5.07 6.37 9.83
CA LYS A 95 -5.66 6.59 11.14
C LYS A 95 -6.99 5.85 11.29
N TYR A 96 -7.86 5.94 10.28
CA TYR A 96 -9.13 5.21 10.31
C TYR A 96 -8.91 3.71 10.32
N ALA A 97 -8.01 3.21 9.48
CA ALA A 97 -7.73 1.78 9.41
C ALA A 97 -7.23 1.25 10.76
N GLU A 98 -6.30 1.95 11.39
CA GLU A 98 -5.79 1.54 12.70
C GLU A 98 -6.88 1.54 13.76
N GLN A 99 -7.73 2.55 13.78
CA GLN A 99 -8.84 2.61 14.74
C GLN A 99 -9.82 1.46 14.55
N LEU A 100 -9.93 0.93 13.34
CA LEU A 100 -10.83 -0.17 13.03
C LEU A 100 -10.15 -1.53 13.14
N GLY A 101 -8.93 -1.56 13.65
CA GLY A 101 -8.21 -2.81 13.90
C GLY A 101 -7.57 -3.43 12.69
N VAL A 102 -7.40 -2.69 11.60
CA VAL A 102 -6.76 -3.18 10.37
C VAL A 102 -5.26 -2.99 10.47
N MET A 103 -4.50 -4.05 10.17
CA MET A 103 -3.04 -3.96 10.08
C MET A 103 -2.66 -3.19 8.83
N ILE A 104 -1.75 -2.22 8.97
CA ILE A 104 -1.37 -1.37 7.84
C ILE A 104 0.14 -1.35 7.63
N THR A 105 0.51 -1.06 6.39
CA THR A 105 1.86 -0.68 6.00
C THR A 105 1.74 0.39 4.90
N GLY A 106 2.85 0.97 4.47
CA GLY A 106 2.85 1.95 3.38
C GLY A 106 3.97 1.65 2.41
N THR A 107 4.16 2.54 1.44
CA THR A 107 5.23 2.40 0.44
C THR A 107 6.60 2.19 1.10
N LEU A 108 6.94 3.00 2.10
CA LEU A 108 8.23 2.89 2.78
C LEU A 108 8.37 1.55 3.51
N GLY A 109 7.28 1.07 4.14
CA GLY A 109 7.29 -0.24 4.78
C GLY A 109 7.51 -1.37 3.80
N VAL A 110 6.95 -1.28 2.61
CA VAL A 110 7.18 -2.27 1.55
C VAL A 110 8.65 -2.29 1.16
N LEU A 111 9.28 -1.12 1.01
CA LEU A 111 10.70 -1.04 0.66
C LEU A 111 11.59 -1.65 1.74
N ILE A 112 11.30 -1.36 3.00
CA ILE A 112 12.04 -1.95 4.13
C ILE A 112 11.93 -3.47 4.09
N GLU A 113 10.72 -3.99 3.92
CA GLU A 113 10.49 -5.43 3.88
C GLU A 113 11.22 -6.08 2.69
N ALA A 114 11.21 -5.42 1.54
CA ALA A 114 11.92 -5.91 0.35
C ALA A 114 13.42 -6.02 0.61
N LYS A 115 14.00 -5.04 1.31
CA LYS A 115 15.43 -5.08 1.67
C LYS A 115 15.71 -6.22 2.65
N LEU A 116 14.91 -6.33 3.70
CA LEU A 116 15.11 -7.35 4.74
C LEU A 116 14.92 -8.77 4.20
N SER A 117 14.07 -8.93 3.20
CA SER A 117 13.80 -10.23 2.57
C SER A 117 14.76 -10.54 1.42
N GLY A 118 15.69 -9.63 1.11
CA GLY A 118 16.71 -9.87 0.10
C GLY A 118 16.27 -9.62 -1.34
N HIS A 119 15.11 -9.02 -1.55
CA HIS A 119 14.62 -8.75 -2.92
C HIS A 119 15.29 -7.54 -3.55
N ILE A 120 15.83 -6.64 -2.75
CA ILE A 120 16.64 -5.52 -3.23
C ILE A 120 17.92 -5.44 -2.40
N ALA A 121 18.98 -4.94 -3.04
CA ALA A 121 20.28 -4.82 -2.38
C ALA A 121 20.33 -3.60 -1.45
N SER A 122 19.60 -2.53 -1.80
CA SER A 122 19.60 -1.28 -1.04
C SER A 122 18.30 -0.52 -1.28
N VAL A 123 17.79 0.15 -0.24
CA VAL A 123 16.64 1.04 -0.37
C VAL A 123 17.03 2.41 -0.92
N LYS A 124 18.32 2.77 -0.85
CA LYS A 124 18.78 4.12 -1.19
C LYS A 124 18.40 4.58 -2.60
N PRO A 125 18.61 3.79 -3.66
CA PRO A 125 18.21 4.24 -5.00
C PRO A 125 16.73 4.51 -5.12
N LEU A 126 15.89 3.72 -4.44
CA LEU A 126 14.45 3.91 -4.48
C LEU A 126 14.02 5.15 -3.69
N LEU A 127 14.68 5.41 -2.55
CA LEU A 127 14.43 6.63 -1.79
C LEU A 127 14.76 7.89 -2.62
N GLU A 128 15.85 7.84 -3.39
CA GLU A 128 16.20 8.96 -4.27
C GLU A 128 15.12 9.20 -5.33
N LYS A 129 14.54 8.13 -5.88
CA LYS A 129 13.42 8.26 -6.83
C LYS A 129 12.20 8.86 -6.16
N ILE A 130 11.89 8.44 -4.92
CA ILE A 130 10.77 8.98 -4.16
C ILE A 130 10.95 10.48 -3.92
N LYS A 131 12.16 10.94 -3.65
CA LYS A 131 12.45 12.37 -3.45
C LYS A 131 12.12 13.23 -4.67
N GLN A 132 12.11 12.63 -5.86
CA GLN A 132 11.79 13.35 -7.10
C GLN A 132 10.28 13.42 -7.35
N THR A 133 9.48 12.89 -6.45
CA THR A 133 8.02 12.89 -6.55
C THR A 133 7.44 13.84 -5.51
N ASN A 134 6.10 13.99 -5.49
CA ASN A 134 5.43 14.75 -4.42
C ASN A 134 5.19 13.93 -3.15
N PHE A 135 5.69 12.71 -3.08
CA PHE A 135 5.67 11.96 -1.83
C PHE A 135 6.54 12.68 -0.80
N ARG A 136 5.97 12.93 0.37
CA ARG A 136 6.68 13.70 1.40
C ARG A 136 7.62 12.81 2.20
N LEU A 137 8.89 12.84 1.83
CA LEU A 137 9.94 12.10 2.52
C LEU A 137 10.79 13.10 3.32
N THR A 138 10.53 13.18 4.62
CA THR A 138 11.32 14.05 5.51
C THR A 138 12.67 13.38 5.84
N ASP A 139 13.63 14.18 6.29
CA ASP A 139 14.93 13.63 6.70
C ASP A 139 14.77 12.59 7.82
N ALA A 140 13.85 12.84 8.75
CA ALA A 140 13.58 11.91 9.84
C ALA A 140 13.00 10.59 9.33
N LEU A 141 12.08 10.64 8.37
CA LEU A 141 11.52 9.42 7.75
C LEU A 141 12.59 8.66 6.98
N GLU A 142 13.40 9.36 6.20
CA GLU A 142 14.49 8.73 5.45
C GLU A 142 15.45 8.02 6.40
N GLN A 143 15.84 8.68 7.46
CA GLN A 143 16.75 8.07 8.45
C GLN A 143 16.11 6.84 9.10
N SER A 144 14.83 6.92 9.42
CA SER A 144 14.11 5.79 9.99
C SER A 144 14.09 4.59 9.04
N VAL A 145 13.85 4.84 7.74
CA VAL A 145 13.86 3.77 6.73
C VAL A 145 15.24 3.13 6.65
N LEU A 146 16.30 3.94 6.61
CA LEU A 146 17.67 3.42 6.55
C LEU A 146 18.00 2.57 7.77
N GLU A 147 17.63 3.03 8.95
CA GLU A 147 17.88 2.26 10.17
C GLU A 147 17.11 0.94 10.18
N LYS A 148 15.83 0.97 9.85
CA LYS A 148 15.00 -0.26 9.85
C LYS A 148 15.41 -1.25 8.79
N SER A 149 15.99 -0.78 7.69
CA SER A 149 16.47 -1.65 6.61
C SER A 149 17.92 -2.10 6.81
N GLY A 150 18.60 -1.62 7.87
CA GLY A 150 19.96 -1.98 8.15
C GLY A 150 21.01 -1.22 7.37
N GLU A 151 20.68 -0.02 6.87
CA GLU A 151 21.55 0.78 6.00
C GLU A 151 21.95 2.11 6.62
N SER A 152 21.84 2.27 7.90
CA SER A 152 22.17 3.53 8.55
C SER A 152 23.65 3.94 8.41
#